data_557a04515bf277d2a42fab637caa52f7
#
_entry.id   557a04515bf277d2a42fab637caa52f7
#
_cell.length_a   1.000
_cell.length_b   1.000
_cell.length_c   1.000
_cell.angle_alpha   90.00
_cell.angle_beta   90.00
_cell.angle_gamma   90.00
#
_symmetry.space_group_name_H-M   'P 1'
#
loop_
_entity.id
_entity.type
_entity.pdbx_description
1 polymer ?
#
loop_
_entity_poly.entity_id
_entity_poly.type
_entity_poly.pdbx_seq_one_letter_code
_entity_poly.pdbx_strand_id
1 'polypeptide(L)'
;MALDNPAPLPRTHPSGAEAGPAPDEADMAAVRDYYGTVLASSSDLKTSACCTAIAPPPHIAAALKQVHEEVTGRFYGCGTPIPPALDGLTVLDLGCGTGRDAYVLAQLVGARGQVIGVDMTEEQLAVARRHQGWHTERFGYANTDFRHGYIEDLAAAGVRDASVDLVVSNCVLNLSPDKPRVLSEIFRVLKPGGELYFSDVFADRRLPAALREDPVLLGECLAGALYTEDFRRLLTGLGCPDPRTITTSPITLADPEIDHRIGFAAFTSRTVRAFKLPLEDRCEDYGQIAAYRGTLAEHPHVFELDDHHRFETGRPVPVCGNTADMLAATRYGQHFTVTGDKTTHFGLFPCAPGAAVPATTADSTAACC
;
A
#
# COMPACT_ATOMS: atom_id res chain seq x y z
N MET A 1 43.75 10.00 17.95
CA MET A 1 42.75 9.98 19.01
C MET A 1 41.44 9.55 18.35
N ALA A 2 41.13 8.29 18.45
CA ALA A 2 39.88 7.76 17.89
C ALA A 2 38.74 8.20 18.82
N LEU A 3 37.74 8.88 18.27
CA LEU A 3 36.54 9.23 18.99
C LEU A 3 35.66 7.97 18.97
N ASP A 4 35.47 7.34 20.14
CA ASP A 4 34.53 6.25 20.34
C ASP A 4 33.12 6.75 20.02
N ASN A 5 32.53 6.15 19.01
CA ASN A 5 31.15 6.40 18.62
C ASN A 5 30.22 5.73 19.67
N PRO A 6 29.30 6.45 20.33
CA PRO A 6 28.41 5.85 21.30
C PRO A 6 27.52 4.82 20.61
N ALA A 7 27.44 3.62 21.20
CA ALA A 7 26.56 2.56 20.75
C ALA A 7 25.09 3.05 20.71
N PRO A 8 24.30 2.65 19.71
CA PRO A 8 22.88 3.02 19.61
C PRO A 8 22.14 2.50 20.84
N LEU A 9 21.28 3.36 21.41
CA LEU A 9 20.44 3.02 22.56
C LEU A 9 19.57 1.81 22.24
N PRO A 10 19.41 0.85 23.16
CA PRO A 10 18.55 -0.31 22.95
C PRO A 10 17.10 0.14 22.78
N ARG A 11 16.53 -0.16 21.61
CA ARG A 11 15.12 0.05 21.33
C ARG A 11 14.31 -0.95 22.15
N THR A 12 13.60 -0.48 23.16
CA THR A 12 12.57 -1.27 23.83
C THR A 12 11.39 -1.41 22.90
N HIS A 13 11.23 -2.57 22.28
CA HIS A 13 9.97 -2.94 21.65
C HIS A 13 8.92 -3.07 22.76
N PRO A 14 7.76 -2.42 22.65
CA PRO A 14 6.66 -2.76 23.52
C PRO A 14 6.21 -4.19 23.17
N SER A 15 6.61 -5.15 23.98
CA SER A 15 6.09 -6.50 23.95
C SER A 15 4.66 -6.47 24.49
N GLY A 16 3.68 -6.92 23.67
CA GLY A 16 2.35 -7.28 24.13
C GLY A 16 1.36 -6.12 24.20
N ALA A 17 0.88 -5.66 23.04
CA ALA A 17 -0.50 -5.20 22.99
C ALA A 17 -1.36 -6.45 23.11
N GLU A 18 -2.01 -6.66 24.26
CA GLU A 18 -3.08 -7.65 24.40
C GLU A 18 -4.11 -7.36 23.31
N ALA A 19 -4.48 -8.40 22.55
CA ALA A 19 -5.52 -8.30 21.55
C ALA A 19 -6.80 -7.81 22.25
N GLY A 20 -7.25 -6.61 21.92
CA GLY A 20 -8.54 -6.07 22.36
C GLY A 20 -9.68 -7.02 21.94
N PRO A 21 -10.89 -6.86 22.47
CA PRO A 21 -12.04 -7.64 22.03
C PRO A 21 -12.19 -7.53 20.50
N ALA A 22 -12.72 -8.59 19.89
CA ALA A 22 -13.05 -8.58 18.47
C ALA A 22 -13.91 -7.35 18.11
N PRO A 23 -13.80 -6.80 16.86
CA PRO A 23 -14.63 -5.68 16.44
C PRO A 23 -16.11 -5.97 16.69
N ASP A 24 -16.90 -4.93 17.00
CA ASP A 24 -18.33 -5.09 17.26
C ASP A 24 -18.98 -5.66 16.00
N GLU A 25 -19.63 -6.82 16.14
CA GLU A 25 -20.24 -7.56 15.03
C GLU A 25 -21.32 -6.73 14.31
N ALA A 26 -21.88 -5.72 14.99
CA ALA A 26 -22.88 -4.82 14.44
C ALA A 26 -22.28 -3.84 13.41
N ASP A 27 -21.09 -3.27 13.66
CA ASP A 27 -20.42 -2.37 12.72
C ASP A 27 -19.99 -3.10 11.44
N MET A 28 -19.56 -4.36 11.60
CA MET A 28 -19.17 -5.20 10.46
C MET A 28 -20.39 -5.69 9.65
N ALA A 29 -21.55 -5.89 10.29
CA ALA A 29 -22.76 -6.31 9.63
C ALA A 29 -23.25 -5.27 8.60
N ALA A 30 -23.21 -3.98 8.93
CA ALA A 30 -23.63 -2.92 8.01
C ALA A 30 -22.79 -2.88 6.72
N VAL A 31 -21.48 -3.02 6.85
CA VAL A 31 -20.55 -3.07 5.70
C VAL A 31 -20.80 -4.34 4.87
N ARG A 32 -20.91 -5.49 5.53
CA ARG A 32 -21.20 -6.77 4.85
C ARG A 32 -22.52 -6.72 4.07
N ASP A 33 -23.58 -6.18 4.66
CA ASP A 33 -24.88 -6.06 4.00
C ASP A 33 -24.84 -5.08 2.82
N TYR A 34 -24.07 -4.00 2.92
CA TYR A 34 -23.89 -3.04 1.84
C TYR A 34 -23.24 -3.70 0.60
N TYR A 35 -22.12 -4.39 0.78
CA TYR A 35 -21.39 -5.05 -0.32
C TYR A 35 -21.97 -6.42 -0.74
N GLY A 36 -22.69 -7.10 0.15
CA GLY A 36 -23.29 -8.42 -0.13
C GLY A 36 -24.66 -8.36 -0.80
N THR A 37 -25.47 -7.33 -0.45
CA THR A 37 -26.89 -7.28 -0.86
C THR A 37 -27.31 -5.99 -1.53
N VAL A 38 -26.71 -4.83 -1.17
CA VAL A 38 -27.12 -3.51 -1.70
C VAL A 38 -26.46 -3.22 -3.03
N LEU A 39 -25.16 -3.49 -3.18
CA LEU A 39 -24.44 -3.27 -4.43
C LEU A 39 -24.54 -4.49 -5.35
N ALA A 40 -25.15 -4.34 -6.51
CA ALA A 40 -25.20 -5.35 -7.55
C ALA A 40 -24.11 -5.17 -8.62
N SER A 41 -23.65 -3.93 -8.82
CA SER A 41 -22.60 -3.57 -9.79
C SER A 41 -21.86 -2.31 -9.38
N SER A 42 -20.71 -2.05 -9.98
CA SER A 42 -19.93 -0.83 -9.77
C SER A 42 -20.66 0.48 -10.16
N SER A 43 -21.73 0.39 -10.98
CA SER A 43 -22.57 1.55 -11.33
C SER A 43 -23.49 2.02 -10.22
N ASP A 44 -23.63 1.25 -9.14
CA ASP A 44 -24.50 1.57 -8.01
C ASP A 44 -23.82 2.48 -6.97
N LEU A 45 -22.52 2.74 -7.12
CA LEU A 45 -21.75 3.66 -6.29
C LEU A 45 -22.22 5.11 -6.49
N LYS A 46 -22.37 5.85 -5.40
CA LYS A 46 -22.94 7.21 -5.38
C LYS A 46 -21.89 8.32 -5.44
N THR A 47 -20.60 7.98 -5.24
CA THR A 47 -19.51 8.96 -5.28
C THR A 47 -18.41 8.52 -6.24
N SER A 48 -17.53 9.46 -6.64
CA SER A 48 -16.34 9.15 -7.42
C SER A 48 -15.19 8.59 -6.57
N ALA A 49 -15.38 8.40 -5.27
CA ALA A 49 -14.35 7.94 -4.35
C ALA A 49 -13.77 6.56 -4.75
N CYS A 50 -14.64 5.66 -5.24
CA CYS A 50 -14.27 4.33 -5.69
C CYS A 50 -14.15 4.22 -7.23
N CYS A 51 -14.04 5.34 -7.95
CA CYS A 51 -13.94 5.36 -9.40
C CYS A 51 -12.71 6.16 -9.84
N THR A 52 -11.53 5.55 -9.91
CA THR A 52 -10.37 6.22 -10.51
C THR A 52 -10.44 6.17 -12.02
N ALA A 53 -10.44 7.36 -12.66
CA ALA A 53 -10.42 7.50 -14.11
C ALA A 53 -9.05 7.17 -14.75
N ILE A 54 -8.06 6.76 -13.98
CA ILE A 54 -6.72 6.46 -14.48
C ILE A 54 -6.69 5.05 -15.07
N ALA A 55 -6.44 4.98 -16.38
CA ALA A 55 -6.27 3.69 -17.05
C ALA A 55 -5.07 2.94 -16.45
N PRO A 56 -5.21 1.64 -16.15
CA PRO A 56 -4.11 0.84 -15.62
C PRO A 56 -2.96 0.72 -16.64
N PRO A 57 -1.72 0.52 -16.18
CA PRO A 57 -0.59 0.26 -17.06
C PRO A 57 -0.87 -0.86 -18.07
N PRO A 58 -0.25 -0.85 -19.29
CA PRO A 58 -0.57 -1.80 -20.35
C PRO A 58 -0.49 -3.28 -19.93
N HIS A 59 0.50 -3.67 -19.12
CA HIS A 59 0.66 -5.04 -18.63
C HIS A 59 -0.46 -5.45 -17.66
N ILE A 60 -0.90 -4.53 -16.80
CA ILE A 60 -2.04 -4.75 -15.91
C ILE A 60 -3.34 -4.83 -16.73
N ALA A 61 -3.53 -3.94 -17.71
CA ALA A 61 -4.67 -3.99 -18.61
C ALA A 61 -4.73 -5.31 -19.41
N ALA A 62 -3.58 -5.85 -19.81
CA ALA A 62 -3.48 -7.14 -20.45
C ALA A 62 -3.86 -8.29 -19.50
N ALA A 63 -3.40 -8.25 -18.24
CA ALA A 63 -3.77 -9.23 -17.22
C ALA A 63 -5.26 -9.18 -16.88
N LEU A 64 -5.85 -7.99 -16.76
CA LEU A 64 -7.29 -7.83 -16.54
C LEU A 64 -8.17 -8.47 -17.63
N LYS A 65 -7.74 -8.43 -18.90
CA LYS A 65 -8.45 -9.10 -19.99
C LYS A 65 -8.45 -10.64 -19.89
N GLN A 66 -7.62 -11.19 -19.04
CA GLN A 66 -7.56 -12.62 -18.77
C GLN A 66 -8.40 -13.02 -17.54
N VAL A 67 -9.03 -12.08 -16.86
CA VAL A 67 -9.93 -12.33 -15.72
C VAL A 67 -11.36 -12.52 -16.24
N HIS A 68 -12.08 -13.46 -15.64
CA HIS A 68 -13.46 -13.80 -16.00
C HIS A 68 -14.39 -12.59 -15.82
N GLU A 69 -15.35 -12.41 -16.76
CA GLU A 69 -16.25 -11.25 -16.79
C GLU A 69 -17.13 -11.10 -15.52
N GLU A 70 -17.62 -12.20 -14.95
CA GLU A 70 -18.40 -12.16 -13.71
C GLU A 70 -17.55 -11.63 -12.53
N VAL A 71 -16.25 -11.90 -12.52
CA VAL A 71 -15.32 -11.40 -11.51
C VAL A 71 -15.06 -9.91 -11.69
N THR A 72 -14.82 -9.47 -12.93
CA THR A 72 -14.53 -8.05 -13.23
C THR A 72 -15.75 -7.15 -13.11
N GLY A 73 -16.96 -7.67 -13.32
CA GLY A 73 -18.22 -6.90 -13.27
C GLY A 73 -18.64 -6.45 -11.87
N ARG A 74 -18.04 -7.02 -10.80
CA ARG A 74 -18.35 -6.72 -9.40
C ARG A 74 -17.14 -6.14 -8.66
N PHE A 75 -16.53 -5.14 -9.22
CA PHE A 75 -15.36 -4.48 -8.64
C PHE A 75 -15.70 -3.10 -8.04
N TYR A 76 -15.25 -2.86 -6.81
CA TYR A 76 -15.55 -1.67 -6.01
C TYR A 76 -14.28 -1.02 -5.43
N GLY A 77 -13.20 -0.93 -6.21
CA GLY A 77 -11.92 -0.38 -5.76
C GLY A 77 -11.64 1.01 -6.29
N CYS A 78 -10.85 1.79 -5.56
CA CYS A 78 -10.49 3.18 -5.89
C CYS A 78 -9.12 3.32 -6.59
N GLY A 79 -8.51 2.23 -7.02
CA GLY A 79 -7.21 2.25 -7.68
C GLY A 79 -6.83 0.94 -8.31
N THR A 80 -5.54 0.82 -8.64
CA THR A 80 -4.91 -0.43 -9.05
C THR A 80 -3.64 -0.61 -8.23
N PRO A 81 -3.76 -1.04 -6.95
CA PRO A 81 -2.62 -1.16 -6.04
C PRO A 81 -1.78 -2.41 -6.36
N ILE A 82 -1.21 -2.44 -7.54
CA ILE A 82 -0.37 -3.53 -8.03
C ILE A 82 1.05 -2.99 -8.27
N PRO A 83 2.00 -3.24 -7.35
CA PRO A 83 3.37 -2.76 -7.48
C PRO A 83 4.17 -3.63 -8.46
N PRO A 84 5.35 -3.15 -8.92
CA PRO A 84 6.25 -3.94 -9.76
C PRO A 84 7.01 -5.05 -9.00
N ALA A 85 7.74 -5.90 -9.74
CA ALA A 85 8.62 -6.97 -9.24
C ALA A 85 7.87 -8.04 -8.42
N LEU A 86 6.88 -8.68 -9.02
CA LEU A 86 5.99 -9.63 -8.34
C LEU A 86 6.37 -11.11 -8.54
N ASP A 87 7.23 -11.45 -9.49
CA ASP A 87 7.54 -12.85 -9.84
C ASP A 87 7.95 -13.68 -8.62
N GLY A 88 7.25 -14.78 -8.39
CA GLY A 88 7.51 -15.75 -7.33
C GLY A 88 7.08 -15.34 -5.92
N LEU A 89 6.42 -14.20 -5.74
CA LEU A 89 5.99 -13.72 -4.41
C LEU A 89 4.79 -14.48 -3.86
N THR A 90 4.71 -14.52 -2.53
CA THR A 90 3.46 -14.79 -1.79
C THR A 90 2.79 -13.45 -1.48
N VAL A 91 1.62 -13.22 -2.08
CA VAL A 91 0.84 -11.98 -1.94
C VAL A 91 -0.43 -12.26 -1.15
N LEU A 92 -0.78 -11.34 -0.25
CA LEU A 92 -2.07 -11.32 0.45
C LEU A 92 -2.89 -10.13 -0.05
N ASP A 93 -4.09 -10.42 -0.55
CA ASP A 93 -5.08 -9.43 -0.99
C ASP A 93 -6.17 -9.30 0.09
N LEU A 94 -6.23 -8.13 0.75
CA LEU A 94 -7.17 -7.84 1.83
C LEU A 94 -8.46 -7.24 1.29
N GLY A 95 -9.59 -7.86 1.63
CA GLY A 95 -10.90 -7.51 1.08
C GLY A 95 -10.92 -7.82 -0.41
N CYS A 96 -10.54 -9.03 -0.79
CA CYS A 96 -10.36 -9.45 -2.17
C CYS A 96 -11.66 -9.50 -2.99
N GLY A 97 -12.81 -9.42 -2.34
CA GLY A 97 -14.13 -9.49 -2.99
C GLY A 97 -14.27 -10.70 -3.91
N THR A 98 -14.68 -10.47 -5.16
CA THR A 98 -14.78 -11.53 -6.19
C THR A 98 -13.42 -11.98 -6.75
N GLY A 99 -12.31 -11.43 -6.25
CA GLY A 99 -10.96 -11.84 -6.62
C GLY A 99 -10.37 -11.18 -7.85
N ARG A 100 -10.90 -10.04 -8.32
CA ARG A 100 -10.39 -9.35 -9.51
C ARG A 100 -8.90 -9.06 -9.42
N ASP A 101 -8.48 -8.36 -8.36
CA ASP A 101 -7.07 -7.99 -8.18
C ASP A 101 -6.22 -9.22 -7.83
N ALA A 102 -6.77 -10.16 -7.04
CA ALA A 102 -6.13 -11.45 -6.75
C ALA A 102 -5.81 -12.25 -8.03
N TYR A 103 -6.71 -12.31 -9.01
CA TYR A 103 -6.46 -13.00 -10.28
C TYR A 103 -5.48 -12.26 -11.20
N VAL A 104 -5.45 -10.93 -11.15
CA VAL A 104 -4.40 -10.17 -11.82
C VAL A 104 -3.05 -10.46 -11.19
N LEU A 105 -2.96 -10.39 -9.87
CA LEU A 105 -1.75 -10.71 -9.11
C LEU A 105 -1.28 -12.14 -9.35
N ALA A 106 -2.20 -13.11 -9.44
CA ALA A 106 -1.89 -14.52 -9.72
C ALA A 106 -1.13 -14.72 -11.02
N GLN A 107 -1.46 -13.95 -12.06
CA GLN A 107 -0.72 -13.96 -13.33
C GLN A 107 0.67 -13.34 -13.16
N LEU A 108 0.79 -12.24 -12.41
CA LEU A 108 2.03 -11.48 -12.28
C LEU A 108 3.04 -12.16 -11.34
N VAL A 109 2.58 -12.90 -10.33
CA VAL A 109 3.47 -13.69 -9.48
C VAL A 109 3.89 -15.00 -10.15
N GLY A 110 3.14 -15.44 -11.16
CA GLY A 110 3.43 -16.64 -11.96
C GLY A 110 3.29 -17.95 -11.19
N ALA A 111 3.72 -19.05 -11.83
CA ALA A 111 3.56 -20.41 -11.30
C ALA A 111 4.34 -20.68 -10.01
N ARG A 112 5.35 -19.87 -9.68
CA ARG A 112 6.18 -20.01 -8.47
C ARG A 112 5.65 -19.19 -7.29
N GLY A 113 4.78 -18.22 -7.56
CA GLY A 113 4.15 -17.38 -6.56
C GLY A 113 2.81 -17.92 -6.09
N GLN A 114 2.25 -17.27 -5.09
CA GLN A 114 0.94 -17.58 -4.53
C GLN A 114 0.18 -16.30 -4.20
N VAL A 115 -1.12 -16.29 -4.40
CA VAL A 115 -2.01 -15.23 -3.96
C VAL A 115 -3.04 -15.79 -2.98
N ILE A 116 -3.09 -15.20 -1.80
CA ILE A 116 -4.09 -15.46 -0.76
C ILE A 116 -5.05 -14.28 -0.78
N GLY A 117 -6.33 -14.51 -1.03
CA GLY A 117 -7.38 -13.51 -0.91
C GLY A 117 -8.17 -13.74 0.37
N VAL A 118 -8.33 -12.70 1.18
CA VAL A 118 -9.17 -12.74 2.40
C VAL A 118 -10.32 -11.75 2.25
N ASP A 119 -11.54 -12.22 2.51
CA ASP A 119 -12.75 -11.38 2.53
C ASP A 119 -13.73 -11.87 3.59
N MET A 120 -14.51 -10.97 4.17
CA MET A 120 -15.54 -11.31 5.16
C MET A 120 -16.88 -11.67 4.52
N THR A 121 -17.05 -11.43 3.21
CA THR A 121 -18.31 -11.61 2.48
C THR A 121 -18.29 -12.92 1.71
N GLU A 122 -19.01 -13.93 2.21
CA GLU A 122 -19.00 -15.27 1.61
C GLU A 122 -19.60 -15.28 0.19
N GLU A 123 -20.58 -14.41 -0.10
CA GLU A 123 -21.19 -14.24 -1.41
C GLU A 123 -20.15 -13.78 -2.46
N GLN A 124 -19.25 -12.89 -2.09
CA GLN A 124 -18.13 -12.43 -2.94
C GLN A 124 -17.14 -13.58 -3.16
N LEU A 125 -16.73 -14.24 -2.08
CA LEU A 125 -15.81 -15.38 -2.13
C LEU A 125 -16.36 -16.56 -2.93
N ALA A 126 -17.68 -16.79 -2.89
CA ALA A 126 -18.32 -17.83 -3.69
C ALA A 126 -18.13 -17.58 -5.20
N VAL A 127 -18.16 -16.30 -5.65
CA VAL A 127 -17.85 -15.95 -7.04
C VAL A 127 -16.38 -16.19 -7.32
N ALA A 128 -15.47 -15.70 -6.45
CA ALA A 128 -14.04 -15.92 -6.62
C ALA A 128 -13.72 -17.41 -6.77
N ARG A 129 -14.16 -18.24 -5.82
CA ARG A 129 -13.89 -19.69 -5.80
C ARG A 129 -14.50 -20.44 -6.99
N ARG A 130 -15.69 -20.03 -7.48
CA ARG A 130 -16.35 -20.61 -8.65
C ARG A 130 -15.48 -20.57 -9.89
N HIS A 131 -14.72 -19.52 -10.07
CA HIS A 131 -13.89 -19.27 -11.24
C HIS A 131 -12.43 -19.72 -11.10
N GLN A 132 -12.02 -20.31 -9.95
CA GLN A 132 -10.63 -20.79 -9.78
C GLN A 132 -10.22 -21.82 -10.83
N GLY A 133 -11.11 -22.78 -11.13
CA GLY A 133 -10.84 -23.79 -12.15
C GLY A 133 -10.62 -23.18 -13.53
N TRP A 134 -11.47 -22.24 -13.93
CA TRP A 134 -11.36 -21.54 -15.20
C TRP A 134 -10.03 -20.75 -15.31
N HIS A 135 -9.63 -20.05 -14.26
CA HIS A 135 -8.37 -19.32 -14.24
C HIS A 135 -7.16 -20.27 -14.22
N THR A 136 -7.25 -21.39 -13.48
CA THR A 136 -6.21 -22.44 -13.48
C THR A 136 -5.95 -22.97 -14.88
N GLU A 137 -7.01 -23.30 -15.64
CA GLU A 137 -6.87 -23.75 -17.01
C GLU A 137 -6.27 -22.68 -17.92
N ARG A 138 -6.70 -21.43 -17.75
CA ARG A 138 -6.26 -20.30 -18.56
C ARG A 138 -4.83 -19.88 -18.30
N PHE A 139 -4.37 -19.92 -17.05
CA PHE A 139 -3.02 -19.54 -16.65
C PHE A 139 -2.01 -20.71 -16.76
N GLY A 140 -2.52 -21.96 -16.74
CA GLY A 140 -1.71 -23.17 -16.76
C GLY A 140 -1.17 -23.60 -15.38
N TYR A 141 -1.63 -22.94 -14.30
CA TYR A 141 -1.24 -23.24 -12.90
C TYR A 141 -2.31 -22.77 -11.91
N ALA A 142 -2.36 -23.41 -10.72
CA ALA A 142 -3.24 -23.06 -9.62
C ALA A 142 -2.40 -22.40 -8.52
N ASN A 143 -2.59 -21.10 -8.29
CA ASN A 143 -1.82 -20.33 -7.32
C ASN A 143 -2.66 -19.32 -6.53
N THR A 144 -3.99 -19.47 -6.52
CA THR A 144 -4.91 -18.63 -5.72
C THR A 144 -5.54 -19.44 -4.61
N ASP A 145 -5.71 -18.82 -3.43
CA ASP A 145 -6.35 -19.40 -2.25
C ASP A 145 -7.27 -18.34 -1.62
N PHE A 146 -8.59 -18.56 -1.68
CA PHE A 146 -9.60 -17.62 -1.18
C PHE A 146 -10.16 -18.07 0.16
N ARG A 147 -9.98 -17.25 1.20
CA ARG A 147 -10.33 -17.55 2.58
C ARG A 147 -11.36 -16.58 3.12
N HIS A 148 -12.36 -17.13 3.81
CA HIS A 148 -13.26 -16.31 4.61
C HIS A 148 -12.56 -15.87 5.88
N GLY A 149 -12.65 -14.57 6.22
CA GLY A 149 -12.07 -14.01 7.44
C GLY A 149 -12.13 -12.50 7.47
N TYR A 150 -11.79 -11.96 8.63
CA TYR A 150 -11.74 -10.53 8.89
C TYR A 150 -10.29 -10.03 8.79
N ILE A 151 -10.11 -8.83 8.23
CA ILE A 151 -8.78 -8.24 8.08
C ILE A 151 -8.15 -7.84 9.43
N GLU A 152 -8.96 -7.73 10.47
CA GLU A 152 -8.58 -7.51 11.87
C GLU A 152 -8.05 -8.77 12.55
N ASP A 153 -8.27 -9.96 11.96
CA ASP A 153 -7.84 -11.25 12.53
C ASP A 153 -7.40 -12.22 11.42
N LEU A 154 -6.26 -11.89 10.82
CA LEU A 154 -5.68 -12.71 9.75
C LEU A 154 -5.17 -14.07 10.27
N ALA A 155 -4.92 -14.18 11.59
CA ALA A 155 -4.54 -15.43 12.20
C ALA A 155 -5.70 -16.45 12.15
N ALA A 156 -6.94 -16.02 12.44
CA ALA A 156 -8.13 -16.85 12.30
C ALA A 156 -8.39 -17.26 10.83
N ALA A 157 -8.03 -16.40 9.86
CA ALA A 157 -8.05 -16.74 8.43
C ALA A 157 -6.87 -17.65 8.01
N GLY A 158 -6.05 -18.13 8.95
CA GLY A 158 -4.93 -19.04 8.71
C GLY A 158 -3.70 -18.39 8.07
N VAL A 159 -3.55 -17.07 8.12
CA VAL A 159 -2.37 -16.36 7.64
C VAL A 159 -1.33 -16.27 8.77
N ARG A 160 -0.20 -16.94 8.56
CA ARG A 160 0.86 -17.06 9.59
C ARG A 160 1.73 -15.81 9.66
N ASP A 161 2.42 -15.65 10.80
CA ASP A 161 3.44 -14.60 10.99
C ASP A 161 4.53 -14.70 9.94
N ALA A 162 5.00 -13.54 9.47
CA ALA A 162 6.12 -13.40 8.55
C ALA A 162 6.06 -14.39 7.35
N SER A 163 4.86 -14.58 6.78
CA SER A 163 4.61 -15.58 5.73
C SER A 163 4.40 -14.98 4.35
N VAL A 164 4.10 -13.68 4.25
CA VAL A 164 3.81 -13.01 2.98
C VAL A 164 4.86 -11.95 2.63
N ASP A 165 5.15 -11.81 1.35
CA ASP A 165 6.10 -10.84 0.82
C ASP A 165 5.47 -9.47 0.58
N LEU A 166 4.19 -9.49 0.22
CA LEU A 166 3.41 -8.31 -0.14
C LEU A 166 1.99 -8.44 0.38
N VAL A 167 1.49 -7.37 1.01
CA VAL A 167 0.07 -7.20 1.30
C VAL A 167 -0.46 -6.08 0.39
N VAL A 168 -1.54 -6.36 -0.33
CA VAL A 168 -2.28 -5.38 -1.12
C VAL A 168 -3.67 -5.16 -0.55
N SER A 169 -4.23 -3.98 -0.78
CA SER A 169 -5.61 -3.66 -0.41
C SER A 169 -6.15 -2.54 -1.30
N ASN A 170 -7.43 -2.59 -1.63
CA ASN A 170 -8.07 -1.62 -2.51
C ASN A 170 -9.39 -1.12 -1.94
N CYS A 171 -9.39 0.06 -1.29
CA CYS A 171 -10.54 0.68 -0.62
C CYS A 171 -11.19 -0.19 0.47
N VAL A 172 -10.40 -0.88 1.29
CA VAL A 172 -10.91 -1.79 2.33
C VAL A 172 -10.51 -1.36 3.74
N LEU A 173 -9.31 -0.79 3.93
CA LEU A 173 -8.82 -0.41 5.26
C LEU A 173 -9.76 0.58 5.94
N ASN A 174 -10.37 1.49 5.17
CA ASN A 174 -11.30 2.49 5.69
C ASN A 174 -12.62 1.91 6.20
N LEU A 175 -13.02 0.73 5.74
CA LEU A 175 -14.22 0.05 6.16
C LEU A 175 -14.08 -0.54 7.57
N SER A 176 -12.84 -0.86 7.98
CA SER A 176 -12.58 -1.41 9.31
C SER A 176 -12.84 -0.39 10.42
N PRO A 177 -13.53 -0.78 11.50
CA PRO A 177 -13.65 0.05 12.70
C PRO A 177 -12.35 0.11 13.52
N ASP A 178 -11.47 -0.88 13.40
CA ASP A 178 -10.22 -1.02 14.16
C ASP A 178 -8.98 -1.03 13.24
N LYS A 179 -8.68 0.14 12.66
CA LYS A 179 -7.51 0.32 11.79
C LYS A 179 -6.16 0.03 12.46
N PRO A 180 -5.95 0.37 13.76
CA PRO A 180 -4.74 -0.04 14.47
C PRO A 180 -4.52 -1.55 14.46
N ARG A 181 -5.57 -2.34 14.69
CA ARG A 181 -5.52 -3.80 14.68
C ARG A 181 -5.24 -4.34 13.27
N VAL A 182 -5.92 -3.81 12.24
CA VAL A 182 -5.66 -4.18 10.84
C VAL A 182 -4.20 -3.96 10.47
N LEU A 183 -3.65 -2.78 10.76
CA LEU A 183 -2.25 -2.46 10.48
C LEU A 183 -1.29 -3.36 11.27
N SER A 184 -1.61 -3.67 12.53
CA SER A 184 -0.83 -4.62 13.34
C SER A 184 -0.80 -6.02 12.71
N GLU A 185 -1.95 -6.55 12.26
CA GLU A 185 -2.04 -7.83 11.57
C GLU A 185 -1.26 -7.83 10.24
N ILE A 186 -1.36 -6.75 9.46
CA ILE A 186 -0.57 -6.60 8.23
C ILE A 186 0.93 -6.70 8.53
N PHE A 187 1.42 -5.95 9.51
CA PHE A 187 2.84 -5.98 9.87
C PHE A 187 3.26 -7.27 10.56
N ARG A 188 2.34 -8.00 11.21
CA ARG A 188 2.60 -9.35 11.74
C ARG A 188 2.87 -10.33 10.61
N VAL A 189 1.98 -10.39 9.60
CA VAL A 189 2.06 -11.38 8.51
C VAL A 189 3.15 -11.09 7.49
N LEU A 190 3.56 -9.82 7.32
CA LEU A 190 4.66 -9.44 6.43
C LEU A 190 5.98 -10.03 6.90
N LYS A 191 6.75 -10.58 5.97
CA LYS A 191 8.17 -10.91 6.17
C LYS A 191 9.01 -9.65 6.43
N PRO A 192 10.18 -9.74 7.08
CA PRO A 192 11.17 -8.65 7.02
C PRO A 192 11.48 -8.27 5.57
N GLY A 193 11.50 -6.98 5.24
CA GLY A 193 11.63 -6.49 3.87
C GLY A 193 10.35 -6.58 3.02
N GLY A 194 9.27 -7.15 3.58
CA GLY A 194 7.95 -7.20 2.94
C GLY A 194 7.29 -5.83 2.86
N GLU A 195 6.29 -5.69 2.01
CA GLU A 195 5.65 -4.43 1.68
C GLU A 195 4.14 -4.48 1.87
N LEU A 196 3.57 -3.43 2.48
CA LEU A 196 2.18 -3.04 2.33
C LEU A 196 2.07 -2.08 1.15
N TYR A 197 1.19 -2.38 0.19
CA TYR A 197 0.92 -1.53 -0.97
C TYR A 197 -0.59 -1.44 -1.19
N PHE A 198 -1.18 -0.29 -0.95
CA PHE A 198 -2.64 -0.17 -0.98
C PHE A 198 -3.11 1.18 -1.55
N SER A 199 -4.34 1.17 -2.07
CA SER A 199 -5.06 2.39 -2.45
C SER A 199 -6.27 2.56 -1.56
N ASP A 200 -6.43 3.77 -1.00
CA ASP A 200 -7.60 4.09 -0.18
C ASP A 200 -7.86 5.61 -0.14
N VAL A 201 -8.99 5.99 0.45
CA VAL A 201 -9.38 7.38 0.65
C VAL A 201 -8.72 7.94 1.90
N PHE A 202 -8.12 9.11 1.77
CA PHE A 202 -7.53 9.86 2.88
C PHE A 202 -8.25 11.20 3.06
N ALA A 203 -8.41 11.61 4.33
CA ALA A 203 -8.92 12.92 4.68
C ALA A 203 -7.80 13.87 5.14
N ASP A 204 -7.97 15.15 4.92
CA ASP A 204 -7.06 16.22 5.38
C ASP A 204 -7.18 16.48 6.89
N ARG A 205 -8.20 15.93 7.56
CA ARG A 205 -8.51 16.07 8.98
C ARG A 205 -9.27 14.89 9.54
N ARG A 206 -9.38 14.81 10.89
CA ARG A 206 -10.22 13.82 11.54
C ARG A 206 -11.69 14.15 11.32
N LEU A 207 -12.46 13.14 10.93
CA LEU A 207 -13.90 13.27 10.68
C LEU A 207 -14.68 13.05 11.98
N PRO A 208 -15.85 13.72 12.15
CA PRO A 208 -16.77 13.45 13.25
C PRO A 208 -17.23 11.99 13.27
N ALA A 209 -17.23 11.37 14.45
CA ALA A 209 -17.63 9.96 14.60
C ALA A 209 -19.06 9.68 14.11
N ALA A 210 -19.98 10.65 14.28
CA ALA A 210 -21.36 10.53 13.83
C ALA A 210 -21.53 10.29 12.32
N LEU A 211 -20.52 10.62 11.49
CA LEU A 211 -20.59 10.34 10.06
C LEU A 211 -20.50 8.83 9.75
N ARG A 212 -19.94 8.04 10.67
CA ARG A 212 -19.86 6.57 10.53
C ARG A 212 -21.21 5.87 10.69
N GLU A 213 -22.19 6.54 11.28
CA GLU A 213 -23.55 6.02 11.41
C GLU A 213 -24.32 6.05 10.08
N ASP A 214 -23.77 6.73 9.08
CA ASP A 214 -24.34 6.76 7.74
C ASP A 214 -23.77 5.61 6.89
N PRO A 215 -24.60 4.60 6.53
CA PRO A 215 -24.11 3.43 5.80
C PRO A 215 -23.62 3.76 4.38
N VAL A 216 -24.12 4.83 3.75
CA VAL A 216 -23.64 5.29 2.44
C VAL A 216 -22.26 5.90 2.56
N LEU A 217 -22.06 6.84 3.48
CA LEU A 217 -20.76 7.47 3.70
C LEU A 217 -19.69 6.46 4.13
N LEU A 218 -20.08 5.46 4.93
CA LEU A 218 -19.19 4.38 5.35
C LEU A 218 -18.86 3.47 4.16
N GLY A 219 -19.86 2.99 3.43
CA GLY A 219 -19.68 2.11 2.28
C GLY A 219 -18.93 2.76 1.13
N GLU A 220 -19.03 4.08 0.97
CA GLU A 220 -18.25 4.84 -0.03
C GLU A 220 -16.85 5.24 0.48
N CYS A 221 -16.38 4.63 1.58
CA CYS A 221 -15.06 4.86 2.20
C CYS A 221 -14.80 6.30 2.70
N LEU A 222 -15.82 7.18 2.70
CA LEU A 222 -15.66 8.58 3.13
C LEU A 222 -15.67 8.72 4.65
N ALA A 223 -16.69 8.15 5.33
CA ALA A 223 -16.82 8.28 6.79
C ALA A 223 -15.70 7.58 7.56
N GLY A 224 -15.11 6.56 6.97
CA GLY A 224 -13.96 5.84 7.53
C GLY A 224 -12.60 6.35 7.07
N ALA A 225 -12.55 7.41 6.23
CA ALA A 225 -11.31 7.87 5.62
C ALA A 225 -10.21 8.13 6.65
N LEU A 226 -9.01 7.63 6.36
CA LEU A 226 -7.83 7.83 7.21
C LEU A 226 -7.39 9.30 7.17
N TYR A 227 -7.29 9.93 8.36
CA TYR A 227 -6.56 11.18 8.44
C TYR A 227 -5.07 10.91 8.25
N THR A 228 -4.44 11.61 7.30
CA THR A 228 -3.05 11.37 6.85
C THR A 228 -2.05 11.29 8.02
N GLU A 229 -2.16 12.21 9.00
CA GLU A 229 -1.22 12.23 10.12
C GLU A 229 -1.50 11.14 11.15
N ASP A 230 -2.74 10.68 11.31
CA ASP A 230 -3.04 9.53 12.18
C ASP A 230 -2.52 8.24 11.57
N PHE A 231 -2.65 8.05 10.26
CA PHE A 231 -2.04 6.94 9.54
C PHE A 231 -0.52 6.90 9.73
N ARG A 232 0.17 8.06 9.57
CA ARG A 232 1.60 8.16 9.82
C ARG A 232 1.98 7.77 11.25
N ARG A 233 1.21 8.22 12.24
CA ARG A 233 1.45 7.88 13.66
C ARG A 233 1.27 6.39 13.92
N LEU A 234 0.23 5.77 13.36
CA LEU A 234 -0.03 4.33 13.49
C LEU A 234 1.15 3.52 12.92
N LEU A 235 1.60 3.84 11.72
CA LEU A 235 2.75 3.15 11.11
C LEU A 235 4.05 3.38 11.88
N THR A 236 4.29 4.59 12.39
CA THR A 236 5.44 4.88 13.25
C THR A 236 5.42 4.01 14.51
N GLY A 237 4.24 3.85 15.13
CA GLY A 237 4.05 2.97 16.29
C GLY A 237 4.34 1.49 16.00
N LEU A 238 4.18 1.06 14.75
CA LEU A 238 4.49 -0.29 14.27
C LEU A 238 5.94 -0.46 13.77
N GLY A 239 6.77 0.58 13.92
CA GLY A 239 8.18 0.55 13.50
C GLY A 239 8.38 0.84 12.00
N CYS A 240 7.38 1.40 11.32
CA CYS A 240 7.46 1.86 9.93
C CYS A 240 7.23 3.38 9.87
N PRO A 241 8.24 4.22 10.19
CA PRO A 241 8.07 5.67 10.28
C PRO A 241 8.02 6.39 8.92
N ASP A 242 8.34 5.71 7.83
CA ASP A 242 8.50 6.33 6.50
C ASP A 242 7.60 5.65 5.42
N PRO A 243 6.25 5.79 5.52
CA PRO A 243 5.37 5.42 4.43
C PRO A 243 5.54 6.37 3.24
N ARG A 244 5.46 5.84 2.03
CA ARG A 244 5.65 6.59 0.77
C ARG A 244 4.36 6.67 -0.01
N THR A 245 4.05 7.85 -0.54
CA THR A 245 2.93 8.06 -1.46
C THR A 245 3.39 7.80 -2.88
N ILE A 246 2.62 7.05 -3.65
CA ILE A 246 2.87 6.76 -5.06
C ILE A 246 2.06 7.69 -5.95
N THR A 247 0.76 7.78 -5.67
CA THR A 247 -0.17 8.64 -6.40
C THR A 247 -1.11 9.34 -5.43
N THR A 248 -1.55 10.53 -5.81
CA THR A 248 -2.59 11.29 -5.11
C THR A 248 -3.54 11.88 -6.14
N SER A 249 -4.84 11.66 -5.97
CA SER A 249 -5.88 12.26 -6.79
C SER A 249 -6.95 12.89 -5.91
N PRO A 250 -7.39 14.12 -6.15
CA PRO A 250 -8.47 14.73 -5.40
C PRO A 250 -9.79 14.00 -5.64
N ILE A 251 -10.60 13.87 -4.60
CA ILE A 251 -11.97 13.35 -4.70
C ILE A 251 -12.92 14.53 -4.65
N THR A 252 -13.80 14.61 -5.66
CA THR A 252 -14.86 15.62 -5.72
C THR A 252 -16.17 14.98 -5.30
N LEU A 253 -16.84 15.59 -4.31
CA LEU A 253 -18.17 15.19 -3.90
C LEU A 253 -19.17 15.88 -4.82
N ALA A 254 -19.85 15.09 -5.65
CA ALA A 254 -20.80 15.62 -6.63
C ALA A 254 -22.20 15.86 -6.02
N ASP A 255 -22.49 15.25 -4.87
CA ASP A 255 -23.77 15.37 -4.15
C ASP A 255 -23.70 16.52 -3.13
N PRO A 256 -24.47 17.62 -3.32
CA PRO A 256 -24.47 18.76 -2.39
C PRO A 256 -24.93 18.40 -0.97
N GLU A 257 -25.76 17.37 -0.79
CA GLU A 257 -26.21 16.95 0.53
C GLU A 257 -25.07 16.23 1.28
N ILE A 258 -24.34 15.37 0.58
CA ILE A 258 -23.13 14.72 1.11
C ILE A 258 -22.07 15.78 1.45
N ASP A 259 -21.81 16.73 0.57
CA ASP A 259 -20.84 17.80 0.78
C ASP A 259 -21.20 18.67 2.01
N HIS A 260 -22.50 19.01 2.15
CA HIS A 260 -22.99 19.76 3.32
C HIS A 260 -22.81 18.99 4.65
N ARG A 261 -23.02 17.67 4.64
CA ARG A 261 -22.91 16.82 5.83
C ARG A 261 -21.46 16.59 6.25
N ILE A 262 -20.56 16.45 5.29
CA ILE A 262 -19.12 16.28 5.53
C ILE A 262 -18.45 17.59 5.94
N GLY A 263 -18.96 18.74 5.46
CA GLY A 263 -18.47 20.07 5.79
C GLY A 263 -17.16 20.39 5.08
N PHE A 264 -16.15 20.88 5.83
CA PHE A 264 -14.90 21.41 5.26
C PHE A 264 -13.81 20.35 5.03
N ALA A 265 -14.09 19.05 5.18
CA ALA A 265 -13.08 18.01 4.96
C ALA A 265 -12.81 17.83 3.46
N ALA A 266 -11.53 17.77 3.11
CA ALA A 266 -11.09 17.43 1.75
C ALA A 266 -10.58 15.99 1.71
N PHE A 267 -10.93 15.30 0.63
CA PHE A 267 -10.56 13.90 0.42
C PHE A 267 -9.64 13.73 -0.78
N THR A 268 -8.75 12.76 -0.64
CA THR A 268 -7.88 12.31 -1.74
C THR A 268 -7.88 10.79 -1.81
N SER A 269 -7.95 10.25 -3.01
CA SER A 269 -7.57 8.86 -3.26
C SER A 269 -6.04 8.80 -3.34
N ARG A 270 -5.42 7.92 -2.55
CA ARG A 270 -3.97 7.75 -2.54
C ARG A 270 -3.58 6.31 -2.67
N THR A 271 -2.53 6.06 -3.45
CA THR A 271 -1.79 4.81 -3.41
C THR A 271 -0.56 5.01 -2.54
N VAL A 272 -0.39 4.15 -1.55
CA VAL A 272 0.66 4.27 -0.54
C VAL A 272 1.40 2.94 -0.42
N ARG A 273 2.70 3.02 -0.14
CA ARG A 273 3.54 1.88 0.22
C ARG A 273 4.20 2.07 1.58
N ALA A 274 4.41 0.96 2.29
CA ALA A 274 5.13 0.93 3.55
C ALA A 274 5.92 -0.38 3.65
N PHE A 275 7.19 -0.30 4.04
CA PHE A 275 8.06 -1.47 4.11
C PHE A 275 8.29 -1.90 5.56
N LYS A 276 8.25 -3.20 5.82
CA LYS A 276 8.67 -3.77 7.11
C LYS A 276 10.19 -3.81 7.20
N LEU A 277 10.78 -2.64 7.41
CA LEU A 277 12.21 -2.40 7.54
C LEU A 277 12.51 -1.53 8.77
N PRO A 278 13.70 -1.64 9.36
CA PRO A 278 14.13 -0.79 10.47
C PRO A 278 14.56 0.60 9.96
N LEU A 279 13.59 1.37 9.45
CA LEU A 279 13.81 2.69 8.89
C LEU A 279 13.96 3.76 9.99
N GLU A 280 14.60 4.86 9.65
CA GLU A 280 14.71 6.06 10.48
C GLU A 280 13.47 6.96 10.29
N ASP A 281 13.17 7.78 11.29
CA ASP A 281 12.01 8.69 11.27
C ASP A 281 12.23 9.94 10.41
N ARG A 282 13.46 10.13 9.90
CA ARG A 282 13.89 11.21 9.03
C ARG A 282 14.70 10.67 7.86
N CYS A 283 14.76 11.47 6.80
CA CYS A 283 15.70 11.23 5.70
C CYS A 283 17.11 11.64 6.13
N GLU A 284 17.90 10.68 6.60
CA GLU A 284 19.31 10.90 6.98
C GLU A 284 20.23 10.65 5.79
N ASP A 285 21.29 11.46 5.68
CA ASP A 285 22.28 11.42 4.61
C ASP A 285 23.51 10.62 5.05
N TYR A 286 23.78 9.53 4.34
CA TYR A 286 24.97 8.70 4.49
C TYR A 286 25.83 8.70 3.23
N GLY A 287 25.58 9.63 2.29
CA GLY A 287 26.29 9.69 1.00
C GLY A 287 26.00 8.51 0.07
N GLN A 288 24.89 7.81 0.27
CA GLN A 288 24.53 6.65 -0.53
C GLN A 288 23.99 7.04 -1.91
N ILE A 289 24.24 6.19 -2.89
CA ILE A 289 23.82 6.36 -4.28
C ILE A 289 23.13 5.10 -4.76
N ALA A 290 21.99 5.23 -5.43
CA ALA A 290 21.25 4.15 -6.05
C ALA A 290 21.21 4.31 -7.57
N ALA A 291 21.37 3.20 -8.30
CA ALA A 291 21.20 3.13 -9.75
C ALA A 291 20.30 1.99 -10.12
N TYR A 292 19.24 2.29 -10.87
CA TYR A 292 18.34 1.28 -11.43
C TYR A 292 18.99 0.55 -12.61
N ARG A 293 18.86 -0.79 -12.66
CA ARG A 293 19.48 -1.64 -13.68
C ARG A 293 18.63 -1.82 -14.93
N GLY A 294 17.35 -1.37 -14.95
CA GLY A 294 16.43 -1.59 -16.07
C GLY A 294 16.02 -3.05 -16.28
N THR A 295 16.05 -3.86 -15.22
CA THR A 295 15.83 -5.32 -15.32
C THR A 295 14.38 -5.75 -15.08
N LEU A 296 13.47 -4.83 -14.84
CA LEU A 296 12.03 -5.09 -14.83
C LEU A 296 11.50 -4.93 -16.26
N ALA A 297 10.91 -5.97 -16.80
CA ALA A 297 10.43 -5.99 -18.19
C ALA A 297 9.35 -4.92 -18.46
N GLU A 298 8.50 -4.69 -17.47
CA GLU A 298 7.43 -3.70 -17.52
C GLU A 298 7.91 -2.25 -17.32
N HIS A 299 9.12 -2.09 -16.79
CA HIS A 299 9.75 -0.80 -16.46
C HIS A 299 11.19 -0.69 -16.97
N PRO A 300 11.49 -0.98 -18.26
CA PRO A 300 12.88 -1.10 -18.73
C PRO A 300 13.68 0.21 -18.70
N HIS A 301 13.00 1.35 -18.64
CA HIS A 301 13.64 2.67 -18.73
C HIS A 301 13.63 3.46 -17.44
N VAL A 302 12.61 3.24 -16.60
CA VAL A 302 12.37 4.04 -15.39
C VAL A 302 11.71 3.18 -14.34
N PHE A 303 12.17 3.32 -13.08
CA PHE A 303 11.50 2.81 -11.90
C PHE A 303 11.07 3.98 -11.02
N GLU A 304 9.80 3.97 -10.58
CA GLU A 304 9.25 4.95 -9.64
C GLU A 304 9.03 4.27 -8.30
N LEU A 305 9.78 4.72 -7.28
CA LEU A 305 9.61 4.21 -5.93
C LEU A 305 8.40 4.87 -5.25
N ASP A 306 8.28 6.18 -5.43
CA ASP A 306 7.18 7.01 -4.92
C ASP A 306 7.03 8.27 -5.80
N ASP A 307 6.19 9.22 -5.41
CA ASP A 307 5.91 10.45 -6.15
C ASP A 307 7.10 11.43 -6.24
N HIS A 308 8.22 11.14 -5.55
CA HIS A 308 9.43 11.97 -5.51
C HIS A 308 10.67 11.24 -6.04
N HIS A 309 10.72 9.91 -5.98
CA HIS A 309 11.90 9.12 -6.31
C HIS A 309 11.71 8.36 -7.62
N ARG A 310 12.27 8.91 -8.70
CA ARG A 310 12.27 8.38 -10.04
C ARG A 310 13.70 8.02 -10.47
N PHE A 311 13.94 6.77 -10.83
CA PHE A 311 15.25 6.24 -11.21
C PHE A 311 15.27 5.84 -12.69
N GLU A 312 16.02 6.59 -13.49
CA GLU A 312 16.28 6.24 -14.90
C GLU A 312 17.33 5.13 -14.97
N THR A 313 17.15 4.20 -15.92
CA THR A 313 18.07 3.08 -16.07
C THR A 313 19.51 3.52 -16.27
N GLY A 314 20.41 2.99 -15.43
CA GLY A 314 21.85 3.24 -15.48
C GLY A 314 22.28 4.60 -14.91
N ARG A 315 21.34 5.44 -14.48
CA ARG A 315 21.66 6.76 -13.91
C ARG A 315 21.81 6.69 -12.39
N PRO A 316 23.00 6.97 -11.82
CA PRO A 316 23.17 7.05 -10.38
C PRO A 316 22.45 8.28 -9.80
N VAL A 317 21.76 8.09 -8.68
CA VAL A 317 21.02 9.14 -7.97
C VAL A 317 21.39 9.09 -6.49
N PRO A 318 21.78 10.21 -5.86
CA PRO A 318 21.93 10.29 -4.41
C PRO A 318 20.61 9.99 -3.71
N VAL A 319 20.67 9.22 -2.63
CA VAL A 319 19.47 8.79 -1.87
C VAL A 319 19.73 8.86 -0.37
N CYS A 320 18.67 9.10 0.41
CA CYS A 320 18.74 9.01 1.88
C CYS A 320 18.86 7.54 2.33
N GLY A 321 19.25 7.34 3.59
CA GLY A 321 19.42 6.01 4.18
C GLY A 321 18.18 5.13 4.07
N ASN A 322 16.99 5.67 4.29
CA ASN A 322 15.73 4.92 4.15
C ASN A 322 15.48 4.46 2.70
N THR A 323 15.68 5.36 1.73
CA THR A 323 15.52 5.00 0.31
C THR A 323 16.55 3.95 -0.12
N ALA A 324 17.79 4.06 0.35
CA ALA A 324 18.82 3.05 0.10
C ALA A 324 18.42 1.68 0.65
N ASP A 325 17.90 1.61 1.88
CA ASP A 325 17.42 0.37 2.49
C ASP A 325 16.19 -0.20 1.76
N MET A 326 15.22 0.63 1.38
CA MET A 326 14.05 0.21 0.59
C MET A 326 14.46 -0.43 -0.73
N LEU A 327 15.47 0.11 -1.40
CA LEU A 327 15.96 -0.39 -2.69
C LEU A 327 16.90 -1.59 -2.55
N ALA A 328 17.65 -1.72 -1.45
CA ALA A 328 18.63 -2.79 -1.28
C ALA A 328 18.09 -4.00 -0.52
N ALA A 329 17.29 -3.78 0.54
CA ALA A 329 16.87 -4.81 1.49
C ALA A 329 15.47 -5.39 1.23
N THR A 330 14.89 -5.10 0.06
CA THR A 330 13.59 -5.63 -0.37
C THR A 330 13.71 -6.43 -1.67
N ARG A 331 12.58 -6.87 -2.22
CA ARG A 331 12.54 -7.53 -3.53
C ARG A 331 13.14 -6.69 -4.67
N TYR A 332 13.28 -5.38 -4.46
CA TYR A 332 13.90 -4.48 -5.44
C TYR A 332 15.42 -4.60 -5.50
N GLY A 333 16.10 -5.20 -4.50
CA GLY A 333 17.56 -5.29 -4.41
C GLY A 333 18.24 -5.92 -5.62
N GLN A 334 17.59 -6.90 -6.26
CA GLN A 334 18.09 -7.49 -7.49
C GLN A 334 18.03 -6.54 -8.72
N HIS A 335 17.27 -5.46 -8.65
CA HIS A 335 17.04 -4.50 -9.73
C HIS A 335 17.84 -3.21 -9.56
N PHE A 336 18.51 -3.05 -8.43
CA PHE A 336 19.29 -1.85 -8.10
C PHE A 336 20.74 -2.18 -7.79
N THR A 337 21.62 -1.20 -8.01
CA THR A 337 22.94 -1.13 -7.42
C THR A 337 22.92 0.01 -6.43
N VAL A 338 23.06 -0.31 -5.14
CA VAL A 338 23.21 0.70 -4.07
C VAL A 338 24.67 0.70 -3.64
N THR A 339 25.28 1.89 -3.63
CA THR A 339 26.68 2.11 -3.28
C THR A 339 26.77 3.05 -2.08
N GLY A 340 27.74 2.82 -1.21
CA GLY A 340 27.91 3.49 0.07
C GLY A 340 27.27 2.70 1.21
N ASP A 341 27.63 3.05 2.42
CA ASP A 341 27.16 2.41 3.66
C ASP A 341 26.77 3.49 4.68
N LYS A 342 26.41 3.08 5.90
CA LYS A 342 26.00 4.01 6.96
C LYS A 342 27.14 4.33 7.95
N THR A 343 28.41 4.20 7.55
CA THR A 343 29.56 4.47 8.43
C THR A 343 29.83 5.96 8.63
N THR A 344 29.45 6.79 7.66
CA THR A 344 29.60 8.24 7.74
C THR A 344 28.24 8.91 7.58
N HIS A 345 27.91 9.79 8.53
CA HIS A 345 26.66 10.55 8.54
C HIS A 345 26.90 12.01 8.21
N PHE A 346 26.14 12.55 7.25
CA PHE A 346 26.27 13.93 6.75
C PHE A 346 25.14 14.87 7.20
N GLY A 347 24.26 14.41 8.06
CA GLY A 347 23.10 15.14 8.56
C GLY A 347 21.81 14.80 7.79
N LEU A 348 20.88 15.73 7.74
CA LEU A 348 19.60 15.50 7.05
C LEU A 348 19.74 15.54 5.53
N PHE A 349 19.21 14.54 4.85
CA PHE A 349 19.10 14.51 3.40
C PHE A 349 17.93 15.41 2.92
N PRO A 350 18.13 16.27 1.90
CA PRO A 350 17.07 17.16 1.39
C PRO A 350 16.06 16.39 0.53
N CYS A 351 15.13 15.67 1.15
CA CYS A 351 14.11 14.87 0.46
C CYS A 351 12.95 15.68 -0.13
N ALA A 352 12.79 16.95 0.24
CA ALA A 352 11.68 17.75 -0.26
C ALA A 352 11.96 18.27 -1.69
N PRO A 353 10.96 18.27 -2.59
CA PRO A 353 11.09 18.93 -3.88
C PRO A 353 11.38 20.43 -3.65
N GLY A 354 12.54 20.93 -4.12
CA GLY A 354 12.91 22.33 -4.00
C GLY A 354 13.68 22.74 -2.73
N ALA A 355 14.08 21.84 -1.85
CA ALA A 355 15.09 22.13 -0.85
C ALA A 355 16.44 22.35 -1.60
N ALA A 356 16.70 23.60 -1.98
CA ALA A 356 18.01 23.99 -2.47
C ALA A 356 19.04 23.65 -1.40
N VAL A 357 20.04 22.85 -1.75
CA VAL A 357 21.24 22.70 -0.95
C VAL A 357 21.71 24.13 -0.61
N PRO A 358 21.87 24.52 0.67
CA PRO A 358 22.41 25.82 0.97
C PRO A 358 23.77 25.89 0.28
N ALA A 359 23.89 26.82 -0.66
CA ALA A 359 25.16 27.09 -1.31
C ALA A 359 26.15 27.41 -0.19
N THR A 360 27.11 26.51 0.04
CA THR A 360 28.29 26.86 0.78
C THR A 360 28.86 28.10 0.08
N THR A 361 28.86 29.22 0.79
CA THR A 361 29.50 30.44 0.35
C THR A 361 31.00 30.17 0.14
N ALA A 362 31.31 29.64 -1.02
CA ALA A 362 32.68 29.71 -1.54
C ALA A 362 32.82 31.12 -2.13
N ASP A 363 33.72 31.84 -1.56
CA ASP A 363 34.17 33.19 -1.96
C ASP A 363 34.24 33.30 -3.49
N SER A 364 33.50 34.25 -4.02
CA SER A 364 33.51 34.62 -5.43
C SER A 364 34.78 35.39 -5.73
N THR A 365 35.82 34.73 -6.24
CA THR A 365 36.81 35.33 -7.10
C THR A 365 37.44 34.30 -8.01
N ALA A 366 36.82 34.02 -9.15
CA ALA A 366 37.57 33.68 -10.36
C ALA A 366 36.64 33.86 -11.57
N ALA A 367 37.07 34.77 -12.43
CA ALA A 367 36.41 35.16 -13.65
C ALA A 367 36.33 34.04 -14.70
N CYS A 368 35.36 34.22 -15.59
CA CYS A 368 35.13 33.51 -16.84
C CYS A 368 36.37 33.08 -17.64
N CYS A 369 36.30 31.86 -18.20
CA CYS A 369 36.45 31.68 -19.65
C CYS A 369 35.48 30.59 -20.11
#